data_28e124fe772a81c39bc88e807f8e6bdf
#
_entry.id   28e124fe772a81c39bc88e807f8e6bdf
#
_cell.length_a   1.000
_cell.length_b   1.000
_cell.length_c   1.000
_cell.angle_alpha   90.00
_cell.angle_beta   90.00
_cell.angle_gamma   90.00
#
_symmetry.space_group_name_H-M   'P 1'
#
loop_
_entity.id
_entity.type
_entity.pdbx_description
1 polymer ?
#
loop_
_entity_poly.entity_id
_entity_poly.type
_entity_poly.pdbx_seq_one_letter_code
_entity_poly.pdbx_strand_id
1 'polypeptide(L)'
;MRVVETRVDAGSAAFGENREAYRALVDTLRERMRWVIDGGPGRERSIERHLARGKVMVRDRIDMVTDENTPFLEFSTLSGWGQYGDEVPGGGIVTGIGVVHGVPYVFIANDATVKGGSLVPIAIKKQVRAQEIAEENGLGVIYLVD
;
A
#
# COMPACT_ATOMS: atom_id res chain seq x y z
N MET A 1 -32.85 -10.41 -9.28
CA MET A 1 -31.38 -10.58 -9.29
C MET A 1 -31.07 -11.98 -9.76
N ARG A 2 -30.27 -12.16 -10.84
CA ARG A 2 -29.93 -13.50 -11.36
C ARG A 2 -28.77 -14.05 -10.53
N VAL A 3 -28.97 -15.17 -9.85
CA VAL A 3 -27.90 -15.86 -9.11
C VAL A 3 -27.04 -16.61 -10.12
N VAL A 4 -25.71 -16.42 -10.04
CA VAL A 4 -24.75 -17.19 -10.84
C VAL A 4 -24.48 -18.50 -10.09
N GLU A 5 -24.90 -19.61 -10.70
CA GLU A 5 -24.62 -20.95 -10.16
C GLU A 5 -23.15 -21.34 -10.41
N THR A 6 -22.49 -21.82 -9.35
CA THR A 6 -21.13 -22.36 -9.49
C THR A 6 -21.17 -23.83 -9.89
N ARG A 7 -20.24 -24.25 -10.77
CA ARG A 7 -19.97 -25.66 -11.09
C ARG A 7 -18.71 -26.19 -10.41
N VAL A 8 -18.18 -25.45 -9.45
CA VAL A 8 -16.96 -25.82 -8.74
C VAL A 8 -17.29 -26.97 -7.77
N ASP A 9 -16.59 -28.08 -7.94
CA ASP A 9 -16.58 -29.19 -6.97
C ASP A 9 -15.44 -29.00 -5.99
N ALA A 10 -15.76 -28.43 -4.82
CA ALA A 10 -14.79 -28.18 -3.76
C ALA A 10 -14.22 -29.45 -3.11
N GLY A 11 -14.84 -30.63 -3.35
CA GLY A 11 -14.36 -31.93 -2.87
C GLY A 11 -13.41 -32.64 -3.83
N SER A 12 -13.23 -32.13 -5.05
CA SER A 12 -12.37 -32.75 -6.05
C SER A 12 -10.88 -32.57 -5.73
N ALA A 13 -10.04 -33.56 -6.12
CA ALA A 13 -8.60 -33.49 -6.00
C ALA A 13 -8.01 -32.26 -6.72
N ALA A 14 -8.51 -31.96 -7.92
CA ALA A 14 -8.09 -30.79 -8.70
C ALA A 14 -8.38 -29.47 -7.98
N PHE A 15 -9.51 -29.35 -7.28
CA PHE A 15 -9.78 -28.18 -6.45
C PHE A 15 -8.79 -28.07 -5.29
N GLY A 16 -8.47 -29.19 -4.62
CA GLY A 16 -7.48 -29.26 -3.56
C GLY A 16 -6.11 -28.76 -4.01
N GLU A 17 -5.61 -29.30 -5.11
CA GLU A 17 -4.32 -28.92 -5.71
C GLU A 17 -4.28 -27.43 -6.10
N ASN A 18 -5.29 -26.94 -6.78
CA ASN A 18 -5.41 -25.53 -7.16
C ASN A 18 -5.45 -24.62 -5.93
N ARG A 19 -6.19 -25.01 -4.88
CA ARG A 19 -6.28 -24.23 -3.64
C ARG A 19 -4.91 -24.11 -2.98
N GLU A 20 -4.14 -25.17 -2.88
CA GLU A 20 -2.80 -25.13 -2.29
C GLU A 20 -1.84 -24.31 -3.13
N ALA A 21 -1.87 -24.43 -4.46
CA ALA A 21 -1.06 -23.61 -5.36
C ALA A 21 -1.39 -22.10 -5.21
N TYR A 22 -2.67 -21.73 -5.16
CA TYR A 22 -3.08 -20.35 -4.94
C TYR A 22 -2.72 -19.82 -3.56
N ARG A 23 -2.81 -20.63 -2.51
CA ARG A 23 -2.37 -20.24 -1.16
C ARG A 23 -0.90 -19.86 -1.16
N ALA A 24 -0.04 -20.67 -1.76
CA ALA A 24 1.39 -20.38 -1.84
C ALA A 24 1.67 -19.04 -2.54
N LEU A 25 0.95 -18.73 -3.62
CA LEU A 25 1.05 -17.44 -4.31
C LEU A 25 0.58 -16.27 -3.45
N VAL A 26 -0.55 -16.44 -2.75
CA VAL A 26 -1.09 -15.42 -1.85
C VAL A 26 -0.16 -15.17 -0.67
N ASP A 27 0.43 -16.21 -0.11
CA ASP A 27 1.36 -16.09 1.01
C ASP A 27 2.64 -15.37 0.58
N THR A 28 3.18 -15.69 -0.61
CA THR A 28 4.30 -14.96 -1.20
C THR A 28 3.96 -13.47 -1.41
N LEU A 29 2.77 -13.16 -1.92
CA LEU A 29 2.32 -11.77 -2.06
C LEU A 29 2.27 -11.04 -0.72
N ARG A 30 1.67 -11.68 0.29
CA ARG A 30 1.56 -11.10 1.65
C ARG A 30 2.92 -10.87 2.30
N GLU A 31 3.87 -11.78 2.11
CA GLU A 31 5.25 -11.61 2.59
C GLU A 31 5.92 -10.39 1.96
N ARG A 32 5.81 -10.24 0.64
CA ARG A 32 6.35 -9.06 -0.06
C ARG A 32 5.69 -7.77 0.38
N MET A 33 4.37 -7.77 0.56
CA MET A 33 3.64 -6.60 1.07
C MET A 33 4.09 -6.23 2.49
N ARG A 34 4.20 -7.22 3.40
CA ARG A 34 4.70 -6.99 4.76
C ARG A 34 6.12 -6.42 4.73
N TRP A 35 7.00 -6.98 3.92
CA TRP A 35 8.37 -6.47 3.76
C TRP A 35 8.38 -4.98 3.38
N VAL A 36 7.52 -4.56 2.45
CA VAL A 36 7.40 -3.14 2.07
C VAL A 36 6.84 -2.30 3.22
N ILE A 37 5.79 -2.79 3.90
CA ILE A 37 5.12 -2.08 4.99
C ILE A 37 6.07 -1.88 6.18
N ASP A 38 6.81 -2.92 6.56
CA ASP A 38 7.80 -2.89 7.64
C ASP A 38 9.06 -2.10 7.27
N GLY A 39 9.20 -1.75 5.99
CA GLY A 39 10.25 -0.89 5.47
C GLY A 39 11.47 -1.61 4.93
N GLY A 40 11.48 -2.95 4.95
CA GLY A 40 12.63 -3.76 4.52
C GLY A 40 13.85 -3.64 5.44
N PRO A 41 14.83 -4.51 5.27
CA PRO A 41 16.06 -4.49 6.07
C PRO A 41 16.91 -3.25 5.77
N GLY A 42 17.68 -2.81 6.77
CA GLY A 42 18.63 -1.69 6.64
C GLY A 42 18.01 -0.30 6.79
N ARG A 43 16.73 -0.21 7.17
CA ARG A 43 16.05 1.08 7.39
C ARG A 43 15.94 1.47 8.87
N GLU A 44 16.34 0.62 9.78
CA GLU A 44 16.22 0.83 11.23
C GLU A 44 16.78 2.19 11.64
N ARG A 45 17.99 2.52 11.17
CA ARG A 45 18.64 3.81 11.47
C ARG A 45 17.89 5.02 10.90
N SER A 46 17.23 4.87 9.74
CA SER A 46 16.42 5.95 9.14
C SER A 46 15.14 6.16 9.92
N ILE A 47 14.51 5.09 10.36
CA ILE A 47 13.30 5.09 11.20
C ILE A 47 13.63 5.71 12.57
N GLU A 48 14.67 5.23 13.25
CA GLU A 48 15.12 5.78 14.54
C GLU A 48 15.37 7.28 14.46
N ARG A 49 16.09 7.74 13.43
CA ARG A 49 16.38 9.16 13.21
C ARG A 49 15.11 9.98 12.97
N HIS A 50 14.14 9.40 12.25
CA HIS A 50 12.86 10.03 11.96
C HIS A 50 12.07 10.22 13.26
N LEU A 51 11.91 9.17 14.05
CA LEU A 51 11.22 9.18 15.33
C LEU A 51 11.92 10.07 16.37
N ALA A 52 13.26 10.06 16.44
CA ALA A 52 14.04 10.90 17.32
C ALA A 52 13.87 12.41 17.07
N ARG A 53 13.38 12.79 15.88
CA ARG A 53 13.02 14.17 15.54
C ARG A 53 11.57 14.54 15.90
N GLY A 54 10.85 13.64 16.58
CA GLY A 54 9.45 13.82 16.93
C GLY A 54 8.49 13.66 15.74
N LYS A 55 8.94 13.06 14.62
CA LYS A 55 8.13 12.82 13.44
C LYS A 55 7.38 11.51 13.56
N VAL A 56 6.25 11.43 12.88
CA VAL A 56 5.34 10.27 12.86
C VAL A 56 5.52 9.48 11.57
N MET A 57 5.49 8.16 11.64
CA MET A 57 5.61 7.30 10.46
C MET A 57 4.47 7.55 9.46
N VAL A 58 4.74 7.29 8.18
CA VAL A 58 3.81 7.64 7.10
C VAL A 58 2.42 7.02 7.26
N ARG A 59 2.33 5.74 7.67
CA ARG A 59 1.03 5.07 7.88
C ARG A 59 0.32 5.56 9.12
N ASP A 60 1.04 5.84 10.19
CA ASP A 60 0.46 6.43 11.40
C ASP A 60 -0.11 7.83 11.10
N ARG A 61 0.54 8.62 10.23
CA ARG A 61 -0.02 9.91 9.77
C ARG A 61 -1.34 9.75 9.00
N ILE A 62 -1.46 8.69 8.20
CA ILE A 62 -2.71 8.37 7.50
C ILE A 62 -3.78 7.99 8.52
N ASP A 63 -3.45 7.10 9.47
CA ASP A 63 -4.36 6.64 10.52
C ASP A 63 -4.87 7.80 11.41
N MET A 64 -4.02 8.80 11.68
CA MET A 64 -4.41 10.00 12.45
C MET A 64 -5.41 10.91 11.71
N VAL A 65 -5.54 10.80 10.40
CA VAL A 65 -6.42 11.63 9.56
C VAL A 65 -7.70 10.90 9.17
N THR A 66 -7.64 9.57 9.06
CA THR A 66 -8.78 8.74 8.69
C THR A 66 -9.73 8.53 9.86
N ASP A 67 -11.01 8.32 9.57
CA ASP A 67 -12.03 8.03 10.57
C ASP A 67 -11.74 6.70 11.27
N GLU A 68 -11.93 6.65 12.58
CA GLU A 68 -11.76 5.43 13.39
C GLU A 68 -12.62 4.28 12.87
N ASN A 69 -12.08 3.07 12.89
CA ASN A 69 -12.74 1.84 12.45
C ASN A 69 -13.17 1.82 10.98
N THR A 70 -12.62 2.70 10.14
CA THR A 70 -12.78 2.62 8.68
C THR A 70 -11.58 1.95 8.03
N PRO A 71 -11.78 1.17 6.95
CA PRO A 71 -10.67 0.53 6.27
C PRO A 71 -9.87 1.55 5.44
N PHE A 72 -8.53 1.38 5.42
CA PHE A 72 -7.67 2.03 4.45
C PHE A 72 -7.32 1.05 3.33
N LEU A 73 -7.72 1.36 2.09
CA LEU A 73 -7.40 0.56 0.92
C LEU A 73 -6.07 1.04 0.31
N GLU A 74 -4.95 0.51 0.79
CA GLU A 74 -3.64 0.79 0.20
C GLU A 74 -3.53 0.11 -1.18
N PHE A 75 -3.08 0.85 -2.20
CA PHE A 75 -2.83 0.32 -3.54
C PHE A 75 -1.41 0.63 -4.01
N SER A 76 -0.94 -0.15 -4.99
CA SER A 76 0.43 -0.06 -5.53
C SER A 76 1.53 -0.23 -4.46
N THR A 77 1.27 -1.03 -3.41
CA THR A 77 2.19 -1.28 -2.29
C THR A 77 3.54 -1.81 -2.78
N LEU A 78 3.56 -2.68 -3.79
CA LEU A 78 4.78 -3.27 -4.35
C LEU A 78 5.47 -2.41 -5.43
N SER A 79 5.09 -1.14 -5.58
CA SER A 79 5.78 -0.23 -6.50
C SER A 79 7.28 -0.19 -6.21
N GLY A 80 8.10 -0.39 -7.24
CA GLY A 80 9.55 -0.41 -7.11
C GLY A 80 10.15 -1.74 -6.61
N TRP A 81 9.32 -2.77 -6.37
CA TRP A 81 9.82 -4.09 -6.00
C TRP A 81 10.81 -4.63 -7.04
N GLY A 82 11.97 -5.11 -6.59
CA GLY A 82 13.06 -5.58 -7.46
C GLY A 82 13.74 -4.48 -8.28
N GLN A 83 13.47 -3.20 -7.98
CA GLN A 83 14.11 -2.04 -8.60
C GLN A 83 14.94 -1.26 -7.56
N TYR A 84 15.87 -0.43 -8.03
CA TYR A 84 16.68 0.42 -7.16
C TYR A 84 17.46 -0.33 -6.07
N GLY A 85 17.80 -1.62 -6.29
CA GLY A 85 18.45 -2.47 -5.26
C GLY A 85 17.61 -2.67 -4.00
N ASP A 86 16.28 -2.63 -4.14
CA ASP A 86 15.31 -2.71 -3.04
C ASP A 86 15.44 -1.59 -1.97
N GLU A 87 16.14 -0.50 -2.28
CA GLU A 87 16.34 0.65 -1.38
C GLU A 87 15.14 1.61 -1.34
N VAL A 88 14.13 1.40 -2.19
CA VAL A 88 12.96 2.29 -2.33
C VAL A 88 11.66 1.49 -2.23
N PRO A 89 11.39 0.87 -1.07
CA PRO A 89 10.17 0.09 -0.88
C PRO A 89 8.92 0.96 -1.08
N GLY A 90 7.95 0.42 -1.81
CA GLY A 90 6.71 1.13 -2.11
C GLY A 90 6.86 2.41 -2.93
N GLY A 91 8.05 2.63 -3.52
CA GLY A 91 8.37 3.87 -4.24
C GLY A 91 8.63 5.07 -3.31
N GLY A 92 8.74 4.87 -1.99
CA GLY A 92 8.91 5.95 -1.01
C GLY A 92 7.65 6.80 -0.79
N ILE A 93 6.49 6.34 -1.27
CA ILE A 93 5.18 6.95 -1.01
C ILE A 93 4.13 5.86 -0.72
N VAL A 94 3.17 6.19 0.13
CA VAL A 94 1.97 5.39 0.37
C VAL A 94 0.80 6.03 -0.38
N THR A 95 0.04 5.23 -1.12
CA THR A 95 -1.17 5.66 -1.82
C THR A 95 -2.32 4.73 -1.47
N GLY A 96 -3.50 5.27 -1.27
CA GLY A 96 -4.67 4.47 -0.89
C GLY A 96 -5.93 5.30 -0.84
N ILE A 97 -7.05 4.65 -0.53
CA ILE A 97 -8.34 5.31 -0.29
C ILE A 97 -8.67 5.13 1.19
N GLY A 98 -8.95 6.23 1.87
CA GLY A 98 -9.41 6.29 3.25
C GLY A 98 -10.61 7.21 3.40
N VAL A 99 -11.30 7.09 4.52
CA VAL A 99 -12.50 7.89 4.84
C VAL A 99 -12.12 8.99 5.81
N VAL A 100 -12.55 10.23 5.55
CA VAL A 100 -12.38 11.38 6.44
C VAL A 100 -13.73 12.09 6.58
N HIS A 101 -14.24 12.17 7.80
CA HIS A 101 -15.58 12.70 8.10
C HIS A 101 -16.69 12.08 7.23
N GLY A 102 -16.64 10.75 7.06
CA GLY A 102 -17.61 9.99 6.28
C GLY A 102 -17.45 10.11 4.74
N VAL A 103 -16.44 10.82 4.25
CA VAL A 103 -16.19 11.02 2.82
C VAL A 103 -14.91 10.31 2.39
N PRO A 104 -14.92 9.50 1.31
CA PRO A 104 -13.73 8.85 0.80
C PRO A 104 -12.81 9.83 0.05
N TYR A 105 -11.51 9.71 0.30
CA TYR A 105 -10.44 10.46 -0.35
C TYR A 105 -9.32 9.55 -0.80
N VAL A 106 -8.63 9.91 -1.87
CA VAL A 106 -7.34 9.32 -2.22
C VAL A 106 -6.24 10.01 -1.42
N PHE A 107 -5.42 9.21 -0.75
CA PHE A 107 -4.24 9.67 -0.03
C PHE A 107 -2.98 9.48 -0.87
N ILE A 108 -2.10 10.47 -0.81
CA ILE A 108 -0.75 10.43 -1.35
C ILE A 108 0.18 10.93 -0.24
N ALA A 109 0.88 10.02 0.42
CA ALA A 109 1.71 10.32 1.58
C ALA A 109 3.16 9.91 1.33
N ASN A 110 4.11 10.85 1.43
CA ASN A 110 5.52 10.51 1.29
C ASN A 110 6.10 9.90 2.57
N ASP A 111 7.03 8.95 2.40
CA ASP A 111 7.78 8.32 3.46
C ASP A 111 9.20 8.92 3.53
N ALA A 112 9.40 9.87 4.44
CA ALA A 112 10.69 10.52 4.62
C ALA A 112 11.80 9.59 5.15
N THR A 113 11.45 8.37 5.60
CA THR A 113 12.44 7.36 5.99
C THR A 113 13.06 6.65 4.77
N VAL A 114 12.42 6.78 3.59
CA VAL A 114 12.92 6.28 2.31
C VAL A 114 13.69 7.38 1.60
N LYS A 115 15.00 7.24 1.46
CA LYS A 115 15.90 8.20 0.80
C LYS A 115 15.66 9.67 1.19
N GLY A 116 15.28 9.90 2.45
CA GLY A 116 14.99 11.26 2.95
C GLY A 116 13.76 11.92 2.33
N GLY A 117 12.82 11.14 1.78
CA GLY A 117 11.63 11.65 1.10
C GLY A 117 11.86 12.05 -0.36
N SER A 118 13.03 11.76 -0.93
CA SER A 118 13.34 12.05 -2.34
C SER A 118 12.43 11.26 -3.28
N LEU A 119 11.88 11.94 -4.28
CA LEU A 119 11.06 11.31 -5.30
C LEU A 119 11.94 10.61 -6.34
N VAL A 120 11.66 9.35 -6.57
CA VAL A 120 12.24 8.55 -7.64
C VAL A 120 11.23 8.37 -8.77
N PRO A 121 11.64 8.00 -10.01
CA PRO A 121 10.71 7.91 -11.14
C PRO A 121 9.47 7.04 -10.88
N ILE A 122 9.60 5.93 -10.14
CA ILE A 122 8.45 5.08 -9.80
C ILE A 122 7.49 5.75 -8.81
N ALA A 123 7.99 6.60 -7.91
CA ALA A 123 7.14 7.39 -7.00
C ALA A 123 6.24 8.35 -7.79
N ILE A 124 6.80 9.02 -8.80
CA ILE A 124 6.05 9.93 -9.68
C ILE A 124 4.96 9.16 -10.44
N LYS A 125 5.28 8.01 -11.03
CA LYS A 125 4.30 7.16 -11.71
C LYS A 125 3.19 6.71 -10.78
N LYS A 126 3.54 6.31 -9.55
CA LYS A 126 2.56 5.91 -8.52
C LYS A 126 1.66 7.06 -8.14
N GLN A 127 2.22 8.27 -7.96
CA GLN A 127 1.47 9.48 -7.65
C GLN A 127 0.48 9.84 -8.78
N VAL A 128 0.95 9.86 -10.03
CA VAL A 128 0.09 10.13 -11.20
C VAL A 128 -1.05 9.11 -11.27
N ARG A 129 -0.76 7.81 -11.08
CA ARG A 129 -1.81 6.79 -11.06
C ARG A 129 -2.83 7.00 -9.93
N ALA A 130 -2.39 7.44 -8.77
CA ALA A 130 -3.29 7.78 -7.67
C ALA A 130 -4.21 8.97 -8.02
N GLN A 131 -3.69 9.98 -8.70
CA GLN A 131 -4.50 11.11 -9.20
C GLN A 131 -5.51 10.68 -10.26
N GLU A 132 -5.12 9.81 -11.20
CA GLU A 132 -6.02 9.21 -12.20
C GLU A 132 -7.16 8.44 -11.52
N ILE A 133 -6.86 7.61 -10.50
CA ILE A 133 -7.87 6.90 -9.73
C ILE A 133 -8.84 7.87 -9.05
N ALA A 134 -8.33 8.98 -8.49
CA ALA A 134 -9.16 10.00 -7.87
C ALA A 134 -10.11 10.63 -8.89
N GLU A 135 -9.59 11.03 -10.06
CA GLU A 135 -10.36 11.62 -11.15
C GLU A 135 -11.42 10.67 -11.69
N GLU A 136 -11.04 9.42 -12.01
CA GLU A 136 -11.94 8.38 -12.54
C GLU A 136 -13.11 8.08 -11.58
N ASN A 137 -12.92 8.26 -10.27
CA ASN A 137 -13.91 7.94 -9.23
C ASN A 137 -14.53 9.20 -8.59
N GLY A 138 -14.19 10.40 -9.03
CA GLY A 138 -14.71 11.65 -8.47
C GLY A 138 -14.31 11.89 -7.02
N LEU A 139 -13.13 11.41 -6.60
CA LEU A 139 -12.62 11.52 -5.24
C LEU A 139 -11.71 12.75 -5.09
N GLY A 140 -11.79 13.41 -3.92
CA GLY A 140 -10.78 14.39 -3.53
C GLY A 140 -9.43 13.73 -3.23
N VAL A 141 -8.34 14.51 -3.26
CA VAL A 141 -6.98 14.02 -2.97
C VAL A 141 -6.43 14.74 -1.74
N ILE A 142 -5.91 13.96 -0.79
CA ILE A 142 -5.20 14.45 0.39
C ILE A 142 -3.72 14.12 0.25
N TYR A 143 -2.88 15.16 0.27
CA TYR A 143 -1.42 15.03 0.29
C TYR A 143 -0.91 15.17 1.73
N LEU A 144 -0.21 14.15 2.24
CA LEU A 144 0.50 14.21 3.51
C LEU A 144 1.99 14.32 3.22
N VAL A 145 2.48 15.56 3.24
CA VAL A 145 3.90 15.88 2.96
C VAL A 145 4.67 16.01 4.27
N ASP A 146 5.90 15.44 4.30
CA ASP A 146 6.81 15.52 5.44
C ASP A 146 8.14 16.15 5.02
#